data_119cd305ec3c9e5d1d97ed4d44c1499c
#
_entry.id   119cd305ec3c9e5d1d97ed4d44c1499c
#
_cell.length_a   1.000
_cell.length_b   1.000
_cell.length_c   1.000
_cell.angle_alpha   90.00
_cell.angle_beta   90.00
_cell.angle_gamma   90.00
#
_symmetry.space_group_name_H-M   'P 1'
#
loop_
_entity.id
_entity.type
_entity.pdbx_description
1 polymer ?
#
loop_
_entity_poly.entity_id
_entity_poly.type
_entity_poly.pdbx_seq_one_letter_code
_entity_poly.pdbx_strand_id
1 'polypeptide(L)'
;MIRVANAPCSWGALEFEAIEQPASASQVLDEMAAAGYAGTELGDWGFLPTTPAALAADVGLRDLALVAAFVPVALARADAIDEGVARAVRTARLLADTRQVGRAGLVGDDPVLVLSDDNASVPYRTSRAGRIREEDGLTADQWDAFARHAERVAAEVHHAAGLRTVFHPHCAGYVETPREIDALLSRTDPALLGLCLDTGHLTFGGGDPLAALATYGDRIWHVHFKDCDPAVAAQSRIEGWDYHGSVRRGIFCELGRGTVPFAGVLNALRARNYAGWVVVEQDVLPGLGTPAASAARNRAYLRGLGI
;
A
#
# COMPACT_ATOMS: atom_id res chain seq x y z
N MET A 1 -12.17 9.79 -13.26
CA MET A 1 -12.92 9.77 -11.97
C MET A 1 -12.12 8.97 -10.97
N ILE A 2 -11.98 9.45 -9.73
CA ILE A 2 -11.34 8.70 -8.62
C ILE A 2 -12.32 7.64 -8.14
N ARG A 3 -11.86 6.39 -8.02
CA ARG A 3 -12.62 5.25 -7.50
C ARG A 3 -12.04 4.79 -6.18
N VAL A 4 -12.84 4.14 -5.34
CA VAL A 4 -12.43 3.75 -3.99
C VAL A 4 -12.42 2.24 -3.86
N ALA A 5 -11.27 1.70 -3.47
CA ALA A 5 -11.05 0.30 -3.13
C ALA A 5 -10.63 0.17 -1.65
N ASN A 6 -10.51 -1.06 -1.19
CA ASN A 6 -9.93 -1.39 0.11
C ASN A 6 -8.93 -2.55 -0.05
N ALA A 7 -8.09 -2.76 0.94
CA ALA A 7 -7.14 -3.86 0.95
C ALA A 7 -7.47 -4.86 2.07
N PRO A 8 -7.24 -6.17 1.88
CA PRO A 8 -7.49 -7.19 2.90
C PRO A 8 -6.76 -6.95 4.23
N CYS A 9 -5.64 -6.24 4.22
CA CYS A 9 -4.92 -5.84 5.44
C CYS A 9 -5.80 -5.04 6.42
N SER A 10 -6.82 -4.32 5.92
CA SER A 10 -7.79 -3.60 6.77
C SER A 10 -8.61 -4.53 7.67
N TRP A 11 -8.60 -5.83 7.43
CA TRP A 11 -9.21 -6.84 8.30
C TRP A 11 -8.22 -7.47 9.28
N GLY A 12 -7.05 -6.88 9.43
CA GLY A 12 -6.06 -7.26 10.44
C GLY A 12 -5.34 -8.57 10.16
N ALA A 13 -5.38 -9.08 8.92
CA ALA A 13 -4.99 -10.45 8.64
C ALA A 13 -3.49 -10.66 8.40
N LEU A 14 -2.68 -9.65 8.10
CA LEU A 14 -1.50 -9.91 7.26
C LEU A 14 -0.13 -9.60 7.88
N GLU A 15 0.01 -8.69 8.81
CA GLU A 15 1.33 -8.33 9.38
C GLU A 15 1.59 -8.86 10.80
N PHE A 16 0.61 -9.51 11.41
CA PHE A 16 0.68 -9.90 12.81
C PHE A 16 0.28 -11.37 13.00
N GLU A 17 1.21 -12.18 13.46
CA GLU A 17 1.04 -13.63 13.71
C GLU A 17 -0.04 -14.00 14.77
N ALA A 18 -0.76 -13.04 15.32
CA ALA A 18 -1.55 -13.26 16.54
C ALA A 18 -3.05 -13.01 16.41
N ILE A 19 -3.67 -13.18 15.23
CA ILE A 19 -5.13 -13.17 15.15
C ILE A 19 -5.59 -14.63 15.20
N GLU A 20 -6.15 -15.03 16.34
CA GLU A 20 -6.61 -16.41 16.59
C GLU A 20 -7.68 -16.89 15.59
N GLN A 21 -8.42 -15.99 14.97
CA GLN A 21 -9.42 -16.30 13.93
C GLN A 21 -9.44 -15.18 12.87
N PRO A 22 -8.57 -15.22 11.86
CA PRO A 22 -8.62 -14.25 10.79
C PRO A 22 -9.92 -14.38 9.99
N ALA A 23 -10.47 -13.26 9.53
CA ALA A 23 -11.62 -13.26 8.63
C ALA A 23 -11.30 -14.06 7.36
N SER A 24 -12.25 -14.87 6.87
CA SER A 24 -12.05 -15.58 5.62
C SER A 24 -12.06 -14.62 4.41
N ALA A 25 -11.41 -15.02 3.33
CA ALA A 25 -11.40 -14.23 2.08
C ALA A 25 -12.81 -13.84 1.62
N SER A 26 -13.75 -14.80 1.64
CA SER A 26 -15.15 -14.56 1.27
C SER A 26 -15.81 -13.52 2.17
N GLN A 27 -15.61 -13.62 3.49
CA GLN A 27 -16.15 -12.65 4.44
C GLN A 27 -15.58 -11.24 4.18
N VAL A 28 -14.27 -11.11 3.98
CA VAL A 28 -13.61 -9.83 3.71
C VAL A 28 -14.18 -9.17 2.46
N LEU A 29 -14.31 -9.93 1.36
CA LEU A 29 -14.86 -9.41 0.12
C LEU A 29 -16.36 -9.06 0.24
N ASP A 30 -17.15 -9.84 0.99
CA ASP A 30 -18.57 -9.56 1.25
C ASP A 30 -18.72 -8.25 2.05
N GLU A 31 -17.91 -8.05 3.08
CA GLU A 31 -17.91 -6.86 3.92
C GLU A 31 -17.41 -5.62 3.15
N MET A 32 -16.41 -5.76 2.26
CA MET A 32 -15.97 -4.69 1.35
C MET A 32 -17.11 -4.24 0.43
N ALA A 33 -17.76 -5.19 -0.23
CA ALA A 33 -18.86 -4.90 -1.15
C ALA A 33 -20.05 -4.26 -0.42
N ALA A 34 -20.42 -4.80 0.77
CA ALA A 34 -21.49 -4.26 1.60
C ALA A 34 -21.20 -2.83 2.08
N ALA A 35 -19.96 -2.48 2.37
CA ALA A 35 -19.56 -1.12 2.71
C ALA A 35 -19.62 -0.16 1.49
N GLY A 36 -19.63 -0.71 0.26
CA GLY A 36 -19.73 0.03 -0.99
C GLY A 36 -18.37 0.46 -1.56
N TYR A 37 -17.34 -0.33 -1.34
CA TYR A 37 -16.10 -0.25 -2.11
C TYR A 37 -16.33 -0.84 -3.50
N ALA A 38 -15.58 -0.33 -4.49
CA ALA A 38 -15.70 -0.75 -5.89
C ALA A 38 -14.53 -1.65 -6.33
N GLY A 39 -13.58 -1.93 -5.44
CA GLY A 39 -12.43 -2.76 -5.75
C GLY A 39 -11.72 -3.25 -4.49
N THR A 40 -10.82 -4.20 -4.71
CA THR A 40 -9.93 -4.78 -3.69
C THR A 40 -8.51 -4.91 -4.22
N GLU A 41 -7.52 -4.87 -3.33
CA GLU A 41 -6.21 -5.43 -3.59
C GLU A 41 -6.19 -6.94 -3.36
N LEU A 42 -5.15 -7.62 -3.85
CA LEU A 42 -5.04 -9.08 -3.72
C LEU A 42 -4.85 -9.53 -2.26
N GLY A 43 -4.19 -8.70 -1.44
CA GLY A 43 -3.67 -9.13 -0.14
C GLY A 43 -2.48 -10.07 -0.30
N ASP A 44 -2.12 -10.75 0.80
CA ASP A 44 -1.02 -11.72 0.78
C ASP A 44 -1.28 -12.89 -0.16
N TRP A 45 -0.20 -13.40 -0.75
CA TRP A 45 -0.30 -14.54 -1.66
C TRP A 45 -0.97 -15.76 -1.00
N GLY A 46 -2.12 -16.16 -1.52
CA GLY A 46 -2.91 -17.28 -1.01
C GLY A 46 -4.06 -16.89 -0.08
N PHE A 47 -4.19 -15.62 0.29
CA PHE A 47 -5.38 -15.13 0.97
C PHE A 47 -6.61 -15.19 0.04
N LEU A 48 -6.52 -14.58 -1.14
CA LEU A 48 -7.48 -14.78 -2.22
C LEU A 48 -7.03 -15.94 -3.13
N PRO A 49 -7.92 -16.50 -3.98
CA PRO A 49 -7.56 -17.54 -4.92
C PRO A 49 -6.37 -17.17 -5.79
N THR A 50 -5.45 -18.12 -6.01
CA THR A 50 -4.22 -17.93 -6.79
C THR A 50 -4.32 -18.46 -8.23
N THR A 51 -5.53 -18.76 -8.70
CA THR A 51 -5.79 -19.08 -10.11
C THR A 51 -6.67 -18.01 -10.74
N PRO A 52 -6.38 -17.55 -11.96
CA PRO A 52 -7.10 -16.44 -12.59
C PRO A 52 -8.61 -16.62 -12.64
N ALA A 53 -9.08 -17.82 -13.01
CA ALA A 53 -10.51 -18.09 -13.13
C ALA A 53 -11.25 -18.05 -11.78
N ALA A 54 -10.65 -18.63 -10.72
CA ALA A 54 -11.25 -18.62 -9.40
C ALA A 54 -11.24 -17.21 -8.80
N LEU A 55 -10.14 -16.47 -8.96
CA LEU A 55 -10.03 -15.10 -8.48
C LEU A 55 -11.02 -14.17 -9.20
N ALA A 56 -11.12 -14.27 -10.54
CA ALA A 56 -12.08 -13.49 -11.32
C ALA A 56 -13.54 -13.79 -10.92
N ALA A 57 -13.86 -15.07 -10.65
CA ALA A 57 -15.20 -15.47 -10.20
C ALA A 57 -15.49 -14.88 -8.81
N ASP A 58 -14.54 -14.92 -7.89
CA ASP A 58 -14.73 -14.52 -6.49
C ASP A 58 -14.91 -13.00 -6.37
N VAL A 59 -14.06 -12.19 -7.01
CA VAL A 59 -14.23 -10.73 -7.03
C VAL A 59 -15.45 -10.31 -7.87
N GLY A 60 -15.68 -11.00 -9.00
CA GLY A 60 -16.80 -10.71 -9.91
C GLY A 60 -18.17 -11.02 -9.32
N LEU A 61 -18.30 -11.99 -8.41
CA LEU A 61 -19.53 -12.27 -7.67
C LEU A 61 -20.00 -11.07 -6.84
N ARG A 62 -19.09 -10.18 -6.48
CA ARG A 62 -19.29 -9.02 -5.60
C ARG A 62 -19.17 -7.68 -6.32
N ASP A 63 -19.06 -7.71 -7.65
CA ASP A 63 -18.81 -6.51 -8.49
C ASP A 63 -17.56 -5.70 -8.03
N LEU A 64 -16.55 -6.37 -7.47
CA LEU A 64 -15.28 -5.76 -7.07
C LEU A 64 -14.25 -5.86 -8.21
N ALA A 65 -13.57 -4.75 -8.51
CA ALA A 65 -12.41 -4.76 -9.38
C ALA A 65 -11.15 -5.20 -8.58
N LEU A 66 -10.29 -6.02 -9.19
CA LEU A 66 -8.96 -6.30 -8.65
C LEU A 66 -8.01 -5.19 -9.11
N VAL A 67 -7.50 -4.37 -8.17
CA VAL A 67 -6.85 -3.09 -8.50
C VAL A 67 -5.34 -3.10 -8.36
N ALA A 68 -4.82 -3.91 -7.44
CA ALA A 68 -3.38 -4.01 -7.20
C ALA A 68 -3.02 -5.25 -6.38
N ALA A 69 -1.72 -5.48 -6.21
CA ALA A 69 -1.18 -6.45 -5.26
C ALA A 69 0.10 -5.92 -4.63
N PHE A 70 0.17 -5.94 -3.30
CA PHE A 70 1.35 -5.63 -2.53
C PHE A 70 2.35 -6.79 -2.58
N VAL A 71 3.62 -6.49 -2.88
CA VAL A 71 4.70 -7.49 -2.94
C VAL A 71 5.95 -6.92 -2.27
N PRO A 72 6.29 -7.38 -1.06
CA PRO A 72 7.53 -6.99 -0.41
C PRO A 72 8.71 -7.74 -1.03
N VAL A 73 9.82 -7.02 -1.26
CA VAL A 73 11.08 -7.57 -1.78
C VAL A 73 12.24 -6.99 -0.99
N ALA A 74 13.15 -7.84 -0.51
CA ALA A 74 14.35 -7.42 0.23
C ALA A 74 15.35 -6.71 -0.71
N LEU A 75 15.02 -5.48 -1.13
CA LEU A 75 15.75 -4.73 -2.16
C LEU A 75 17.17 -4.35 -1.74
N ALA A 76 17.44 -4.25 -0.46
CA ALA A 76 18.79 -4.03 0.07
C ALA A 76 19.70 -5.27 0.01
N ARG A 77 19.16 -6.45 -0.34
CA ARG A 77 19.85 -7.74 -0.30
C ARG A 77 20.00 -8.33 -1.70
N ALA A 78 21.21 -8.27 -2.25
CA ALA A 78 21.48 -8.80 -3.59
C ALA A 78 21.23 -10.32 -3.73
N ASP A 79 21.40 -11.09 -2.66
CA ASP A 79 21.16 -12.54 -2.62
C ASP A 79 19.67 -12.93 -2.62
N ALA A 80 18.76 -11.99 -2.29
CA ALA A 80 17.32 -12.23 -2.24
C ALA A 80 16.56 -11.71 -3.47
N ILE A 81 17.24 -10.99 -4.38
CA ILE A 81 16.54 -10.26 -5.45
C ILE A 81 15.93 -11.19 -6.50
N ASP A 82 16.57 -12.30 -6.84
CA ASP A 82 16.04 -13.24 -7.85
C ASP A 82 14.72 -13.87 -7.37
N GLU A 83 14.62 -14.23 -6.11
CA GLU A 83 13.39 -14.73 -5.50
C GLU A 83 12.32 -13.64 -5.45
N GLY A 84 12.69 -12.41 -5.08
CA GLY A 84 11.80 -11.24 -5.06
C GLY A 84 11.21 -10.96 -6.45
N VAL A 85 12.04 -10.95 -7.49
CA VAL A 85 11.60 -10.80 -8.90
C VAL A 85 10.64 -11.93 -9.28
N ALA A 86 10.98 -13.18 -8.98
CA ALA A 86 10.11 -14.32 -9.33
C ALA A 86 8.74 -14.23 -8.65
N ARG A 87 8.69 -13.79 -7.39
CA ARG A 87 7.44 -13.52 -6.65
C ARG A 87 6.64 -12.40 -7.28
N ALA A 88 7.27 -11.27 -7.59
CA ALA A 88 6.62 -10.13 -8.22
C ALA A 88 6.04 -10.49 -9.60
N VAL A 89 6.80 -11.17 -10.45
CA VAL A 89 6.36 -11.63 -11.77
C VAL A 89 5.19 -12.62 -11.66
N ARG A 90 5.26 -13.58 -10.73
CA ARG A 90 4.15 -14.53 -10.50
C ARG A 90 2.87 -13.79 -10.11
N THR A 91 2.96 -12.82 -9.21
CA THR A 91 1.81 -12.03 -8.76
C THR A 91 1.28 -11.16 -9.89
N ALA A 92 2.14 -10.49 -10.65
CA ALA A 92 1.74 -9.66 -11.78
C ALA A 92 1.03 -10.48 -12.88
N ARG A 93 1.49 -11.69 -13.18
CA ARG A 93 0.79 -12.59 -14.11
C ARG A 93 -0.60 -12.97 -13.61
N LEU A 94 -0.75 -13.29 -12.32
CA LEU A 94 -2.07 -13.56 -11.74
C LEU A 94 -3.01 -12.37 -11.93
N LEU A 95 -2.56 -11.14 -11.67
CA LEU A 95 -3.37 -9.92 -11.87
C LEU A 95 -3.77 -9.76 -13.34
N ALA A 96 -2.81 -9.84 -14.27
CA ALA A 96 -3.05 -9.67 -15.70
C ALA A 96 -3.98 -10.75 -16.27
N ASP A 97 -3.76 -12.02 -15.94
CA ASP A 97 -4.57 -13.13 -16.41
C ASP A 97 -5.99 -13.08 -15.81
N THR A 98 -6.13 -12.70 -14.54
CA THR A 98 -7.45 -12.51 -13.89
C THR A 98 -8.27 -11.46 -14.62
N ARG A 99 -7.65 -10.36 -15.03
CA ARG A 99 -8.30 -9.33 -15.83
C ARG A 99 -8.80 -9.86 -17.18
N GLN A 100 -8.02 -10.69 -17.86
CA GLN A 100 -8.38 -11.24 -19.16
C GLN A 100 -9.58 -12.19 -19.11
N VAL A 101 -9.74 -12.94 -18.02
CA VAL A 101 -10.86 -13.88 -17.86
C VAL A 101 -12.07 -13.27 -17.15
N GLY A 102 -11.91 -12.09 -16.54
CA GLY A 102 -12.98 -11.35 -15.87
C GLY A 102 -14.01 -10.78 -16.83
N ARG A 103 -15.18 -10.36 -16.31
CA ARG A 103 -16.20 -9.71 -17.13
C ARG A 103 -15.69 -8.39 -17.70
N ALA A 104 -15.86 -8.20 -19.02
CA ALA A 104 -15.72 -6.90 -19.66
C ALA A 104 -16.70 -5.92 -18.99
N GLY A 105 -16.20 -4.92 -18.26
CA GLY A 105 -17.03 -3.95 -17.52
C GLY A 105 -16.65 -3.81 -16.03
N LEU A 106 -16.05 -4.84 -15.41
CA LEU A 106 -15.32 -4.69 -14.14
C LEU A 106 -13.90 -4.14 -14.36
N VAL A 107 -13.56 -3.88 -15.60
CA VAL A 107 -12.26 -3.42 -16.05
C VAL A 107 -12.21 -1.90 -15.91
N GLY A 108 -11.81 -1.46 -14.75
CA GLY A 108 -11.12 -0.20 -14.60
C GLY A 108 -9.72 -0.28 -15.21
N ASP A 109 -8.90 0.75 -14.99
CA ASP A 109 -7.50 0.77 -15.41
C ASP A 109 -6.76 -0.52 -15.06
N ASP A 110 -5.68 -0.81 -15.78
CA ASP A 110 -4.84 -1.97 -15.50
C ASP A 110 -4.44 -2.00 -14.02
N PRO A 111 -4.52 -3.17 -13.36
CA PRO A 111 -4.01 -3.29 -11.99
C PRO A 111 -2.51 -2.96 -11.96
N VAL A 112 -2.03 -2.51 -10.81
CA VAL A 112 -0.61 -2.21 -10.62
C VAL A 112 0.03 -3.20 -9.65
N LEU A 113 1.32 -3.45 -9.81
CA LEU A 113 2.09 -4.12 -8.78
C LEU A 113 2.56 -3.05 -7.78
N VAL A 114 2.24 -3.22 -6.50
CA VAL A 114 2.71 -2.37 -5.41
C VAL A 114 3.94 -3.03 -4.79
N LEU A 115 5.12 -2.58 -5.24
CA LEU A 115 6.41 -3.03 -4.72
C LEU A 115 6.74 -2.27 -3.44
N SER A 116 7.17 -2.95 -2.41
CA SER A 116 7.75 -2.36 -1.22
C SER A 116 9.07 -3.03 -0.87
N ASP A 117 9.84 -2.42 0.04
CA ASP A 117 10.95 -3.12 0.69
C ASP A 117 10.41 -4.26 1.56
N ASP A 118 11.28 -5.14 2.02
CA ASP A 118 10.94 -6.19 2.98
C ASP A 118 10.80 -5.58 4.38
N ASN A 119 9.64 -4.99 4.61
CA ASN A 119 9.33 -4.20 5.81
C ASN A 119 9.40 -5.07 7.06
N ALA A 120 9.85 -4.46 8.16
CA ALA A 120 10.05 -5.09 9.45
C ALA A 120 11.08 -6.25 9.48
N SER A 121 11.76 -6.54 8.38
CA SER A 121 12.84 -7.55 8.33
C SER A 121 14.18 -7.05 8.90
N VAL A 122 14.35 -5.72 9.00
CA VAL A 122 15.54 -5.07 9.56
C VAL A 122 15.23 -4.59 10.97
N PRO A 123 15.69 -5.29 12.05
CA PRO A 123 15.30 -4.97 13.43
C PRO A 123 15.61 -3.53 13.84
N TYR A 124 16.71 -2.98 13.32
CA TYR A 124 17.11 -1.61 13.59
C TYR A 124 16.10 -0.60 13.03
N ARG A 125 15.64 -0.78 11.77
CA ARG A 125 14.61 0.07 11.14
C ARG A 125 13.27 -0.08 11.85
N THR A 126 12.88 -1.30 12.16
CA THR A 126 11.64 -1.61 12.90
C THR A 126 11.58 -0.91 14.25
N SER A 127 12.70 -0.94 15.00
CA SER A 127 12.78 -0.31 16.32
C SER A 127 12.75 1.23 16.28
N ARG A 128 12.97 1.83 15.10
CA ARG A 128 13.05 3.28 14.91
C ARG A 128 11.95 3.87 14.03
N ALA A 129 10.97 3.09 13.62
CA ALA A 129 9.87 3.57 12.78
C ALA A 129 9.27 4.89 13.34
N GLY A 130 9.04 5.87 12.46
CA GLY A 130 8.60 7.22 12.81
C GLY A 130 9.71 8.12 13.41
N ARG A 131 10.97 7.63 13.49
CA ARG A 131 12.13 8.35 14.09
C ARG A 131 13.42 8.18 13.29
N ILE A 132 13.31 7.83 12.02
CA ILE A 132 14.46 7.56 11.16
C ILE A 132 15.29 8.82 10.96
N ARG A 133 16.60 8.69 11.14
CA ARG A 133 17.59 9.73 10.92
C ARG A 133 18.41 9.44 9.67
N GLU A 134 19.26 10.40 9.29
CA GLU A 134 20.11 10.26 8.12
C GLU A 134 21.09 9.08 8.22
N GLU A 135 21.71 8.94 9.37
CA GLU A 135 22.64 7.86 9.67
C GLU A 135 22.00 6.45 9.72
N ASP A 136 20.67 6.39 9.81
CA ASP A 136 19.92 5.14 9.81
C ASP A 136 19.64 4.61 8.39
N GLY A 137 19.95 5.41 7.36
CA GLY A 137 19.71 5.11 5.94
C GLY A 137 20.80 4.27 5.30
N LEU A 138 20.61 4.01 4.01
CA LEU A 138 21.60 3.34 3.16
C LEU A 138 22.73 4.34 2.75
N THR A 139 23.93 3.82 2.50
CA THR A 139 25.00 4.59 1.86
C THR A 139 24.66 4.88 0.38
N ALA A 140 25.41 5.77 -0.27
CA ALA A 140 25.18 6.10 -1.70
C ALA A 140 25.22 4.84 -2.59
N ASP A 141 26.25 3.99 -2.42
CA ASP A 141 26.39 2.75 -3.21
C ASP A 141 25.26 1.76 -2.95
N GLN A 142 24.80 1.68 -1.70
CA GLN A 142 23.64 0.84 -1.33
C GLN A 142 22.35 1.38 -1.92
N TRP A 143 22.14 2.71 -1.95
CA TRP A 143 21.01 3.34 -2.64
C TRP A 143 21.01 3.05 -4.13
N ASP A 144 22.18 3.12 -4.79
CA ASP A 144 22.30 2.78 -6.20
C ASP A 144 21.99 1.31 -6.48
N ALA A 145 22.37 0.40 -5.58
CA ALA A 145 22.01 -1.01 -5.69
C ALA A 145 20.51 -1.23 -5.45
N PHE A 146 19.94 -0.61 -4.42
CA PHE A 146 18.52 -0.68 -4.10
C PHE A 146 17.64 -0.20 -5.26
N ALA A 147 17.99 0.94 -5.85
CA ALA A 147 17.28 1.50 -6.99
C ALA A 147 17.34 0.58 -8.22
N ARG A 148 18.54 0.05 -8.56
CA ARG A 148 18.66 -0.95 -9.64
C ARG A 148 17.83 -2.20 -9.40
N HIS A 149 17.73 -2.67 -8.15
CA HIS A 149 16.91 -3.83 -7.81
C HIS A 149 15.42 -3.52 -7.98
N ALA A 150 14.95 -2.34 -7.55
CA ALA A 150 13.57 -1.90 -7.74
C ALA A 150 13.21 -1.78 -9.23
N GLU A 151 14.09 -1.17 -10.03
CA GLU A 151 13.92 -1.09 -11.48
C GLU A 151 13.90 -2.46 -12.16
N ARG A 152 14.76 -3.39 -11.72
CA ARG A 152 14.76 -4.76 -12.23
C ARG A 152 13.41 -5.45 -12.00
N VAL A 153 12.85 -5.31 -10.79
CA VAL A 153 11.50 -5.84 -10.50
C VAL A 153 10.48 -5.22 -11.44
N ALA A 154 10.48 -3.89 -11.58
CA ALA A 154 9.53 -3.18 -12.43
C ALA A 154 9.65 -3.58 -13.91
N ALA A 155 10.86 -3.71 -14.43
CA ALA A 155 11.13 -4.14 -15.80
C ALA A 155 10.62 -5.57 -16.07
N GLU A 156 10.92 -6.51 -15.16
CA GLU A 156 10.51 -7.90 -15.30
C GLU A 156 8.98 -8.06 -15.18
N VAL A 157 8.34 -7.30 -14.29
CA VAL A 157 6.87 -7.24 -14.17
C VAL A 157 6.24 -6.72 -15.47
N HIS A 158 6.77 -5.62 -15.99
CA HIS A 158 6.28 -5.05 -17.25
C HIS A 158 6.47 -6.02 -18.42
N HIS A 159 7.65 -6.61 -18.55
CA HIS A 159 7.94 -7.59 -19.60
C HIS A 159 7.02 -8.83 -19.53
N ALA A 160 6.79 -9.34 -18.32
CA ALA A 160 6.06 -10.60 -18.11
C ALA A 160 4.53 -10.48 -18.14
N ALA A 161 3.99 -9.31 -17.80
CA ALA A 161 2.55 -9.10 -17.57
C ALA A 161 1.99 -7.80 -18.17
N GLY A 162 2.83 -6.91 -18.70
CA GLY A 162 2.41 -5.60 -19.23
C GLY A 162 1.96 -4.61 -18.16
N LEU A 163 2.13 -4.93 -16.88
CA LEU A 163 1.66 -4.09 -15.77
C LEU A 163 2.71 -3.06 -15.37
N ARG A 164 2.24 -1.94 -14.83
CA ARG A 164 3.08 -0.94 -14.18
C ARG A 164 3.39 -1.35 -12.75
N THR A 165 4.56 -0.93 -12.26
CA THR A 165 4.97 -1.09 -10.86
C THR A 165 5.04 0.27 -10.19
N VAL A 166 4.50 0.37 -8.98
CA VAL A 166 4.64 1.51 -8.10
C VAL A 166 5.42 1.11 -6.86
N PHE A 167 6.30 1.96 -6.37
CA PHE A 167 6.97 1.74 -5.10
C PHE A 167 6.13 2.31 -3.95
N HIS A 168 5.92 1.52 -2.92
CA HIS A 168 5.21 1.91 -1.70
C HIS A 168 6.20 2.19 -0.57
N PRO A 169 6.46 3.45 -0.20
CA PRO A 169 7.20 3.80 1.00
C PRO A 169 6.44 3.31 2.24
N HIS A 170 7.14 2.56 3.09
CA HIS A 170 6.52 1.93 4.25
C HIS A 170 7.41 2.09 5.49
N CYS A 171 6.81 2.41 6.63
CA CYS A 171 7.53 2.47 7.90
C CYS A 171 8.15 1.11 8.24
N ALA A 172 9.31 1.13 8.88
CA ALA A 172 10.15 -0.03 9.18
C ALA A 172 10.89 -0.65 7.97
N GLY A 173 10.75 -0.09 6.76
CA GLY A 173 11.59 -0.37 5.59
C GLY A 173 12.69 0.67 5.39
N TYR A 174 13.47 0.55 4.30
CA TYR A 174 14.51 1.54 3.97
C TYR A 174 13.98 2.79 3.26
N VAL A 175 12.74 2.81 2.81
CA VAL A 175 12.09 3.99 2.22
C VAL A 175 10.91 4.39 3.10
N GLU A 176 11.17 5.15 4.16
CA GLU A 176 10.17 5.61 5.13
C GLU A 176 9.99 7.13 5.08
N THR A 177 11.10 7.88 4.99
CA THR A 177 11.11 9.34 5.09
C THR A 177 11.04 10.02 3.71
N PRO A 178 10.61 11.30 3.63
CA PRO A 178 10.67 12.05 2.37
C PRO A 178 12.04 12.05 1.71
N ARG A 179 13.12 12.16 2.49
CA ARG A 179 14.49 12.11 2.00
C ARG A 179 14.82 10.75 1.35
N GLU A 180 14.32 9.66 1.90
CA GLU A 180 14.54 8.33 1.35
C GLU A 180 13.69 8.09 0.09
N ILE A 181 12.50 8.69 0.03
CA ILE A 181 11.70 8.74 -1.21
C ILE A 181 12.48 9.49 -2.30
N ASP A 182 13.03 10.67 -1.99
CA ASP A 182 13.90 11.41 -2.92
C ASP A 182 15.10 10.58 -3.37
N ALA A 183 15.74 9.88 -2.43
CA ALA A 183 16.91 9.05 -2.73
C ALA A 183 16.58 7.93 -3.72
N LEU A 184 15.42 7.29 -3.60
CA LEU A 184 14.95 6.27 -4.54
C LEU A 184 14.54 6.88 -5.87
N LEU A 185 13.63 7.88 -5.86
CA LEU A 185 13.03 8.42 -7.07
C LEU A 185 14.04 9.16 -7.97
N SER A 186 15.07 9.79 -7.38
CA SER A 186 16.14 10.44 -8.15
C SER A 186 17.08 9.45 -8.85
N ARG A 187 17.05 8.18 -8.49
CA ARG A 187 17.88 7.09 -9.02
C ARG A 187 17.15 6.14 -9.93
N THR A 188 15.83 6.32 -10.11
CA THR A 188 15.00 5.43 -10.91
C THR A 188 14.35 6.13 -12.09
N ASP A 189 14.20 5.40 -13.20
CA ASP A 189 13.54 5.89 -14.40
C ASP A 189 12.06 6.22 -14.11
N PRO A 190 11.64 7.48 -14.33
CA PRO A 190 10.26 7.90 -14.12
C PRO A 190 9.24 7.21 -15.04
N ALA A 191 9.66 6.61 -16.13
CA ALA A 191 8.78 5.85 -17.02
C ALA A 191 8.57 4.41 -16.54
N LEU A 192 9.48 3.90 -15.72
CA LEU A 192 9.50 2.49 -15.30
C LEU A 192 8.87 2.26 -13.93
N LEU A 193 9.23 3.10 -12.95
CA LEU A 193 8.79 2.96 -11.56
C LEU A 193 7.99 4.17 -11.10
N GLY A 194 6.71 3.98 -10.73
CA GLY A 194 5.88 5.00 -10.11
C GLY A 194 6.01 5.02 -8.58
N LEU A 195 5.24 5.89 -7.96
CA LEU A 195 5.08 5.98 -6.51
C LEU A 195 3.65 5.60 -6.13
N CYS A 196 3.50 4.74 -5.15
CA CYS A 196 2.27 4.59 -4.37
C CYS A 196 2.34 5.57 -3.21
N LEU A 197 1.51 6.59 -3.22
CA LEU A 197 1.42 7.52 -2.10
C LEU A 197 0.56 6.92 -1.00
N ASP A 198 1.18 6.34 0.03
CA ASP A 198 0.47 6.04 1.28
C ASP A 198 0.53 7.26 2.21
N THR A 199 -0.64 7.79 2.54
CA THR A 199 -0.75 9.02 3.33
C THR A 199 -0.41 8.82 4.80
N GLY A 200 -0.70 7.65 5.37
CA GLY A 200 -0.46 7.33 6.78
C GLY A 200 0.99 7.01 7.06
N HIS A 201 1.59 6.11 6.27
CA HIS A 201 3.01 5.77 6.40
C HIS A 201 3.89 7.01 6.19
N LEU A 202 3.60 7.81 5.16
CA LEU A 202 4.32 9.05 4.92
C LEU A 202 4.22 10.01 6.12
N THR A 203 3.02 10.18 6.69
CA THR A 203 2.79 11.08 7.83
C THR A 203 3.52 10.58 9.08
N PHE A 204 3.47 9.28 9.37
CA PHE A 204 4.21 8.71 10.50
C PHE A 204 5.72 8.81 10.30
N GLY A 205 6.22 8.62 9.07
CA GLY A 205 7.61 8.83 8.66
C GLY A 205 8.06 10.30 8.66
N GLY A 206 7.17 11.23 9.01
CA GLY A 206 7.50 12.65 9.16
C GLY A 206 7.29 13.50 7.89
N GLY A 207 6.64 12.94 6.86
CA GLY A 207 6.31 13.67 5.64
C GLY A 207 4.94 14.34 5.67
N ASP A 208 4.67 15.15 4.65
CA ASP A 208 3.41 15.82 4.41
C ASP A 208 2.84 15.34 3.05
N PRO A 209 1.64 14.72 3.03
CA PRO A 209 1.02 14.24 1.80
C PRO A 209 0.78 15.32 0.73
N LEU A 210 0.50 16.56 1.12
CA LEU A 210 0.33 17.66 0.17
C LEU A 210 1.67 18.09 -0.44
N ALA A 211 2.73 18.14 0.36
CA ALA A 211 4.07 18.40 -0.14
C ALA A 211 4.55 17.27 -1.07
N ALA A 212 4.27 16.02 -0.72
CA ALA A 212 4.58 14.87 -1.58
C ALA A 212 3.84 14.93 -2.93
N LEU A 213 2.56 15.28 -2.93
CA LEU A 213 1.80 15.50 -4.17
C LEU A 213 2.37 16.65 -5.01
N ALA A 214 2.82 17.73 -4.38
CA ALA A 214 3.45 18.84 -5.09
C ALA A 214 4.78 18.42 -5.73
N THR A 215 5.59 17.63 -5.04
CA THR A 215 6.94 17.22 -5.46
C THR A 215 6.91 16.05 -6.43
N TYR A 216 6.13 15.01 -6.15
CA TYR A 216 6.19 13.73 -6.87
C TYR A 216 4.94 13.44 -7.71
N GLY A 217 4.03 14.41 -7.86
CA GLY A 217 2.70 14.16 -8.45
C GLY A 217 2.71 13.43 -9.78
N ASP A 218 3.70 13.66 -10.65
CA ASP A 218 3.80 12.99 -11.95
C ASP A 218 4.26 11.53 -11.84
N ARG A 219 4.85 11.15 -10.69
CA ARG A 219 5.25 9.78 -10.35
C ARG A 219 4.19 9.03 -9.56
N ILE A 220 3.16 9.71 -9.03
CA ILE A 220 2.11 9.08 -8.22
C ILE A 220 1.09 8.42 -9.15
N TRP A 221 1.18 7.09 -9.26
CA TRP A 221 0.29 6.29 -10.11
C TRP A 221 -0.71 5.46 -9.32
N HIS A 222 -0.52 5.35 -7.99
CA HIS A 222 -1.42 4.67 -7.06
C HIS A 222 -1.45 5.39 -5.73
N VAL A 223 -2.54 5.28 -4.97
CA VAL A 223 -2.71 6.01 -3.70
C VAL A 223 -3.34 5.11 -2.66
N HIS A 224 -2.70 5.03 -1.48
CA HIS A 224 -3.29 4.47 -0.29
C HIS A 224 -3.73 5.58 0.66
N PHE A 225 -4.98 5.56 1.07
CA PHE A 225 -5.51 6.42 2.12
C PHE A 225 -5.48 5.70 3.45
N LYS A 226 -4.54 6.08 4.25
CA LYS A 226 -4.34 5.66 5.64
C LYS A 226 -4.21 6.91 6.49
N ASP A 227 -4.89 6.99 7.62
CA ASP A 227 -4.78 8.14 8.53
C ASP A 227 -3.82 7.84 9.67
N CYS A 228 -3.24 8.87 10.25
CA CYS A 228 -2.24 8.75 11.30
C CYS A 228 -2.68 9.54 12.54
N ASP A 229 -2.80 8.85 13.67
CA ASP A 229 -3.16 9.47 14.95
C ASP A 229 -1.98 10.29 15.51
N PRO A 230 -2.11 11.62 15.64
CA PRO A 230 -1.01 12.48 16.09
C PRO A 230 -0.60 12.24 17.55
N ALA A 231 -1.53 11.83 18.40
CA ALA A 231 -1.23 11.60 19.82
C ALA A 231 -0.45 10.28 19.98
N VAL A 232 -0.88 9.23 19.30
CA VAL A 232 -0.16 7.94 19.26
C VAL A 232 1.21 8.11 18.60
N ALA A 233 1.32 8.90 17.51
CA ALA A 233 2.60 9.21 16.87
C ALA A 233 3.57 9.96 17.81
N ALA A 234 3.06 10.95 18.52
CA ALA A 234 3.87 11.70 19.51
C ALA A 234 4.34 10.79 20.65
N GLN A 235 3.44 9.97 21.19
CA GLN A 235 3.77 9.05 22.28
C GLN A 235 4.76 7.96 21.81
N SER A 236 4.59 7.42 20.60
CA SER A 236 5.53 6.47 20.00
C SER A 236 6.95 7.03 19.94
N ARG A 237 7.10 8.31 19.58
CA ARG A 237 8.40 8.98 19.53
C ARG A 237 9.01 9.17 20.92
N ILE A 238 8.20 9.52 21.91
CA ILE A 238 8.64 9.75 23.30
C ILE A 238 9.07 8.45 23.95
N GLU A 239 8.23 7.41 23.85
CA GLU A 239 8.44 6.13 24.52
C GLU A 239 9.37 5.19 23.73
N GLY A 240 9.71 5.55 22.50
CA GLY A 240 10.57 4.72 21.66
C GLY A 240 9.93 3.40 21.22
N TRP A 241 8.60 3.36 21.02
CA TRP A 241 7.94 2.15 20.54
C TRP A 241 8.47 1.76 19.15
N ASP A 242 8.55 0.46 18.91
CA ASP A 242 8.82 -0.06 17.59
C ASP A 242 7.60 0.07 16.66
N TYR A 243 7.75 -0.30 15.41
CA TYR A 243 6.68 -0.28 14.42
C TYR A 243 5.43 -1.04 14.91
N HIS A 244 5.61 -2.31 15.27
CA HIS A 244 4.50 -3.16 15.71
C HIS A 244 3.85 -2.66 17.00
N GLY A 245 4.64 -2.14 17.92
CA GLY A 245 4.15 -1.51 19.16
C GLY A 245 3.30 -0.28 18.90
N SER A 246 3.64 0.52 17.88
CA SER A 246 2.88 1.69 17.45
C SER A 246 1.57 1.29 16.77
N VAL A 247 1.60 0.28 15.89
CA VAL A 247 0.40 -0.24 15.21
C VAL A 247 -0.59 -0.83 16.23
N ARG A 248 -0.12 -1.64 17.18
CA ARG A 248 -0.99 -2.19 18.24
C ARG A 248 -1.66 -1.13 19.10
N ARG A 249 -1.15 0.09 19.11
CA ARG A 249 -1.71 1.24 19.85
C ARG A 249 -2.56 2.16 18.97
N GLY A 250 -2.81 1.75 17.72
CA GLY A 250 -3.70 2.47 16.82
C GLY A 250 -3.07 3.67 16.15
N ILE A 251 -1.77 3.62 15.82
CA ILE A 251 -1.09 4.69 15.06
C ILE A 251 -1.82 4.98 13.73
N PHE A 252 -2.35 3.95 13.08
CA PHE A 252 -3.20 4.08 11.91
C PHE A 252 -4.66 3.98 12.31
N CYS A 253 -5.37 5.10 12.24
CA CYS A 253 -6.74 5.26 12.71
C CYS A 253 -7.73 5.40 11.55
N GLU A 254 -9.02 5.45 11.86
CA GLU A 254 -10.08 5.69 10.88
C GLU A 254 -9.87 7.04 10.17
N LEU A 255 -10.18 7.07 8.87
CA LEU A 255 -10.04 8.27 8.05
C LEU A 255 -10.81 9.46 8.64
N GLY A 256 -10.13 10.59 8.75
CA GLY A 256 -10.66 11.82 9.34
C GLY A 256 -10.57 11.90 10.86
N ARG A 257 -9.97 10.89 11.52
CA ARG A 257 -9.69 10.93 12.95
C ARG A 257 -8.24 11.27 13.27
N GLY A 258 -7.37 11.19 12.28
CA GLY A 258 -5.97 11.53 12.40
C GLY A 258 -5.66 12.93 11.87
N THR A 259 -4.48 13.09 11.32
CA THR A 259 -3.95 14.40 10.90
C THR A 259 -3.85 14.56 9.38
N VAL A 260 -4.14 13.51 8.60
CA VAL A 260 -4.06 13.58 7.13
C VAL A 260 -5.16 14.48 6.57
N PRO A 261 -4.82 15.53 5.78
CA PRO A 261 -5.80 16.47 5.25
C PRO A 261 -6.48 15.93 3.97
N PHE A 262 -7.28 14.86 4.07
CA PHE A 262 -7.86 14.14 2.92
C PHE A 262 -8.60 15.02 1.92
N ALA A 263 -9.34 16.04 2.38
CA ALA A 263 -10.01 16.98 1.47
C ALA A 263 -8.99 17.74 0.58
N GLY A 264 -7.87 18.17 1.18
CA GLY A 264 -6.76 18.80 0.45
C GLY A 264 -6.07 17.83 -0.50
N VAL A 265 -5.80 16.60 -0.05
CA VAL A 265 -5.19 15.54 -0.86
C VAL A 265 -6.08 15.23 -2.08
N LEU A 266 -7.39 15.04 -1.89
CA LEU A 266 -8.34 14.82 -2.99
C LEU A 266 -8.40 15.99 -3.98
N ASN A 267 -8.38 17.22 -3.49
CA ASN A 267 -8.34 18.41 -4.36
C ASN A 267 -7.04 18.46 -5.18
N ALA A 268 -5.90 18.15 -4.57
CA ALA A 268 -4.61 18.10 -5.25
C ALA A 268 -4.56 16.97 -6.31
N LEU A 269 -5.11 15.80 -6.01
CA LEU A 269 -5.24 14.69 -6.97
C LEU A 269 -6.16 15.09 -8.16
N ARG A 270 -7.31 15.71 -7.89
CA ARG A 270 -8.23 16.20 -8.93
C ARG A 270 -7.58 17.27 -9.82
N ALA A 271 -6.84 18.19 -9.23
CA ALA A 271 -6.13 19.26 -9.96
C ALA A 271 -5.06 18.70 -10.92
N ARG A 272 -4.53 17.49 -10.63
CA ARG A 272 -3.60 16.74 -11.48
C ARG A 272 -4.29 15.77 -12.44
N ASN A 273 -5.61 15.79 -12.53
CA ASN A 273 -6.42 14.87 -13.34
C ASN A 273 -6.18 13.39 -12.97
N TYR A 274 -5.86 13.10 -11.71
CA TYR A 274 -5.74 11.73 -11.25
C TYR A 274 -7.07 10.99 -11.41
N ALA A 275 -7.07 9.91 -12.16
CA ALA A 275 -8.27 9.13 -12.50
C ALA A 275 -8.16 7.66 -12.06
N GLY A 276 -7.26 7.38 -11.14
CA GLY A 276 -6.97 6.03 -10.65
C GLY A 276 -7.81 5.62 -9.43
N TRP A 277 -7.25 4.68 -8.70
CA TRP A 277 -7.80 4.14 -7.47
C TRP A 277 -7.22 4.85 -6.25
N VAL A 278 -8.07 5.04 -5.25
CA VAL A 278 -7.69 5.32 -3.87
C VAL A 278 -8.05 4.07 -3.08
N VAL A 279 -7.06 3.40 -2.53
CA VAL A 279 -7.25 2.22 -1.69
C VAL A 279 -7.23 2.65 -0.24
N VAL A 280 -8.26 2.28 0.51
CA VAL A 280 -8.30 2.53 1.95
C VAL A 280 -7.54 1.43 2.67
N GLU A 281 -6.67 1.81 3.57
CA GLU A 281 -5.99 0.89 4.48
C GLU A 281 -6.13 1.35 5.93
N GLN A 282 -6.42 0.42 6.81
CA GLN A 282 -6.46 0.65 8.23
C GLN A 282 -6.19 -0.65 8.98
N ASP A 283 -5.21 -0.64 9.88
CA ASP A 283 -4.87 -1.80 10.68
C ASP A 283 -5.83 -1.92 11.86
N VAL A 284 -6.93 -2.67 11.68
CA VAL A 284 -7.93 -2.90 12.74
C VAL A 284 -7.56 -4.16 13.52
N LEU A 285 -6.77 -3.97 14.58
CA LEU A 285 -6.37 -5.06 15.46
C LEU A 285 -7.41 -5.32 16.57
N PRO A 286 -7.36 -6.49 17.24
CA PRO A 286 -8.21 -6.79 18.38
C PRO A 286 -8.15 -5.67 19.44
N GLY A 287 -9.30 -5.16 19.85
CA GLY A 287 -9.43 -4.02 20.77
C GLY A 287 -9.55 -2.65 20.09
N LEU A 288 -9.30 -2.53 18.80
CA LEU A 288 -9.45 -1.28 18.03
C LEU A 288 -10.79 -1.18 17.26
N GLY A 289 -11.72 -2.07 17.53
CA GLY A 289 -13.02 -2.13 16.87
C GLY A 289 -13.20 -3.38 16.02
N THR A 290 -14.15 -3.35 15.08
CA THR A 290 -14.36 -4.42 14.10
C THR A 290 -14.03 -3.93 12.71
N PRO A 291 -13.28 -4.69 11.89
CA PRO A 291 -12.89 -4.30 10.55
C PRO A 291 -14.06 -3.84 9.68
N ALA A 292 -15.13 -4.60 9.60
CA ALA A 292 -16.33 -4.25 8.83
C ALA A 292 -16.93 -2.88 9.20
N ALA A 293 -17.04 -2.59 10.51
CA ALA A 293 -17.58 -1.32 10.98
C ALA A 293 -16.63 -0.15 10.66
N SER A 294 -15.31 -0.35 10.81
CA SER A 294 -14.30 0.64 10.45
C SER A 294 -14.28 0.89 8.93
N ALA A 295 -14.33 -0.16 8.12
CA ALA A 295 -14.42 -0.05 6.66
C ALA A 295 -15.67 0.74 6.22
N ALA A 296 -16.82 0.48 6.84
CA ALA A 296 -18.07 1.22 6.55
C ALA A 296 -17.97 2.71 6.93
N ARG A 297 -17.35 3.03 8.09
CA ARG A 297 -17.14 4.44 8.51
C ARG A 297 -16.13 5.16 7.60
N ASN A 298 -15.03 4.52 7.24
CA ASN A 298 -14.06 5.06 6.28
C ASN A 298 -14.71 5.36 4.93
N ARG A 299 -15.54 4.42 4.44
CA ARG A 299 -16.26 4.61 3.18
C ARG A 299 -17.30 5.73 3.26
N ALA A 300 -18.01 5.85 4.37
CA ALA A 300 -18.96 6.94 4.61
C ALA A 300 -18.26 8.30 4.66
N TYR A 301 -17.10 8.38 5.31
CA TYR A 301 -16.27 9.58 5.33
C TYR A 301 -15.87 10.03 3.91
N LEU A 302 -15.40 9.10 3.05
CA LEU A 302 -15.01 9.41 1.68
C LEU A 302 -16.19 9.82 0.81
N ARG A 303 -17.37 9.23 1.00
CA ARG A 303 -18.62 9.71 0.36
C ARG A 303 -18.93 11.16 0.75
N GLY A 304 -18.69 11.54 2.00
CA GLY A 304 -18.81 12.94 2.45
C GLY A 304 -17.83 13.88 1.76
N LEU A 305 -16.70 13.39 1.23
CA LEU A 305 -15.72 14.13 0.44
C LEU A 305 -15.99 14.06 -1.09
N GLY A 306 -17.07 13.41 -1.51
CA GLY A 306 -17.51 13.35 -2.90
C GLY A 306 -16.79 12.28 -3.75
N ILE A 307 -16.34 11.18 -3.13
CA ILE A 307 -15.82 9.99 -3.84
C ILE A 307 -16.39 8.69 -3.29
#